data_01e3c893f737a63d7589d44893fafda5
#
_entry.id   01e3c893f737a63d7589d44893fafda5
#
_cell.length_a   1.000
_cell.length_b   1.000
_cell.length_c   1.000
_cell.angle_alpha   90.00
_cell.angle_beta   90.00
_cell.angle_gamma   90.00
#
_symmetry.space_group_name_H-M   'P 1'
#
loop_
_entity.id
_entity.type
_entity.pdbx_description
1 polymer ?
#
loop_
_entity_poly.entity_id
_entity_poly.type
_entity_poly.pdbx_seq_one_letter_code
_entity_poly.pdbx_strand_id
1 'polypeptide(L)'
;MARSRCTDESGFSIVEVLVATLVLSVGLLSVAQLFALSTKGNTAARSNTFTVMLAQQKMEQLRSLTWGFDTVGLPVSDYNTDTTDVGTLAGCTSSGTGAGTGLSPSPSGTLTQNTDGWVDYLDLNGCDLGGGGTAPQGTTYIRRWSVEPLPTNPNNTLILQVLVTKRTNRGDADAGNVARLPEETRLMSVKTRKSK
;
A
#
# COMPACT_ATOMS: atom_id res chain seq x y z
N MET A 1 45.66 -21.22 -67.38
CA MET A 1 44.63 -20.19 -67.60
C MET A 1 43.70 -20.14 -66.39
N ALA A 2 43.90 -19.18 -65.45
CA ALA A 2 43.09 -18.99 -64.28
C ALA A 2 41.99 -17.96 -64.62
N ARG A 3 40.71 -18.38 -64.54
CA ARG A 3 39.57 -17.54 -64.72
C ARG A 3 39.28 -16.81 -63.39
N SER A 4 39.56 -15.53 -63.29
CA SER A 4 39.13 -14.66 -62.20
C SER A 4 37.62 -14.51 -62.32
N ARG A 5 36.88 -14.99 -61.33
CA ARG A 5 35.46 -14.65 -61.12
C ARG A 5 35.41 -13.23 -60.59
N CYS A 6 34.97 -12.30 -61.40
CA CYS A 6 34.47 -11.01 -60.90
C CYS A 6 33.21 -11.29 -60.08
N THR A 7 33.25 -11.08 -58.77
CA THR A 7 32.12 -11.00 -57.94
C THR A 7 31.42 -9.65 -58.21
N ASP A 8 30.20 -9.70 -58.75
CA ASP A 8 29.36 -8.53 -58.90
C ASP A 8 29.07 -7.93 -57.53
N GLU A 9 29.75 -6.83 -57.20
CA GLU A 9 29.42 -6.01 -56.05
C GLU A 9 28.24 -5.11 -56.41
N SER A 10 27.01 -5.62 -56.21
CA SER A 10 25.80 -4.81 -56.32
C SER A 10 25.68 -3.92 -55.08
N GLY A 11 25.89 -2.61 -55.26
CA GLY A 11 25.73 -1.61 -54.20
C GLY A 11 24.21 -1.49 -53.79
N PHE A 12 23.97 -1.14 -52.54
CA PHE A 12 22.60 -0.93 -52.01
C PHE A 12 21.93 0.24 -52.72
N SER A 13 20.64 0.05 -53.07
CA SER A 13 19.79 1.12 -53.60
C SER A 13 19.41 2.10 -52.48
N ILE A 14 19.33 3.40 -52.78
CA ILE A 14 18.87 4.44 -51.86
C ILE A 14 17.48 4.09 -51.30
N VAL A 15 16.59 3.51 -52.10
CA VAL A 15 15.24 3.09 -51.72
C VAL A 15 15.31 1.97 -50.67
N GLU A 16 16.23 1.03 -50.81
CA GLU A 16 16.41 -0.07 -49.87
C GLU A 16 16.87 0.43 -48.48
N VAL A 17 17.79 1.41 -48.47
CA VAL A 17 18.22 2.06 -47.23
C VAL A 17 17.08 2.84 -46.59
N LEU A 18 16.26 3.55 -47.36
CA LEU A 18 15.07 4.25 -46.83
C LEU A 18 14.03 3.30 -46.23
N VAL A 19 13.75 2.19 -46.92
CA VAL A 19 12.80 1.19 -46.38
C VAL A 19 13.40 0.52 -45.12
N ALA A 20 14.69 0.17 -45.14
CA ALA A 20 15.31 -0.43 -43.95
C ALA A 20 15.33 0.50 -42.74
N THR A 21 15.61 1.80 -42.92
CA THR A 21 15.56 2.78 -41.82
C THR A 21 14.15 3.02 -41.30
N LEU A 22 13.15 2.99 -42.19
CA LEU A 22 11.74 3.09 -41.77
C LEU A 22 11.31 1.89 -40.93
N VAL A 23 11.61 0.66 -41.38
CA VAL A 23 11.28 -0.56 -40.61
C VAL A 23 12.03 -0.57 -39.29
N LEU A 24 13.31 -0.18 -39.28
CA LEU A 24 14.13 -0.11 -38.07
C LEU A 24 13.55 0.89 -37.08
N SER A 25 13.13 2.09 -37.52
CA SER A 25 12.57 3.13 -36.65
C SER A 25 11.25 2.69 -36.02
N VAL A 26 10.36 2.06 -36.78
CA VAL A 26 9.09 1.49 -36.24
C VAL A 26 9.38 0.39 -35.23
N GLY A 27 10.35 -0.49 -35.51
CA GLY A 27 10.78 -1.54 -34.56
C GLY A 27 11.32 -0.98 -33.24
N LEU A 28 12.20 0.03 -33.32
CA LEU A 28 12.76 0.68 -32.13
C LEU A 28 11.68 1.41 -31.30
N LEU A 29 10.73 2.10 -31.94
CA LEU A 29 9.62 2.75 -31.24
C LEU A 29 8.74 1.73 -30.50
N SER A 30 8.45 0.59 -31.13
CA SER A 30 7.67 -0.49 -30.51
C SER A 30 8.35 -1.04 -29.26
N VAL A 31 9.68 -1.29 -29.34
CA VAL A 31 10.47 -1.77 -28.20
C VAL A 31 10.52 -0.71 -27.09
N ALA A 32 10.70 0.57 -27.42
CA ALA A 32 10.70 1.65 -26.43
C ALA A 32 9.36 1.74 -25.68
N GLN A 33 8.23 1.58 -26.34
CA GLN A 33 6.91 1.54 -25.70
C GLN A 33 6.78 0.35 -24.74
N LEU A 34 7.23 -0.84 -25.13
CA LEU A 34 7.23 -2.02 -24.29
C LEU A 34 8.06 -1.83 -23.02
N PHE A 35 9.23 -1.20 -23.13
CA PHE A 35 10.06 -0.87 -21.96
C PHE A 35 9.36 0.10 -21.03
N ALA A 36 8.72 1.15 -21.56
CA ALA A 36 7.99 2.12 -20.76
C ALA A 36 6.83 1.46 -19.99
N LEU A 37 6.05 0.59 -20.65
CA LEU A 37 4.95 -0.15 -20.02
C LEU A 37 5.47 -1.15 -18.97
N SER A 38 6.55 -1.87 -19.26
CA SER A 38 7.17 -2.81 -18.33
C SER A 38 7.68 -2.11 -17.06
N THR A 39 8.37 -0.98 -17.23
CA THR A 39 8.87 -0.19 -16.08
C THR A 39 7.71 0.33 -15.23
N LYS A 40 6.65 0.86 -15.84
CA LYS A 40 5.45 1.32 -15.13
C LYS A 40 4.78 0.18 -14.38
N GLY A 41 4.62 -0.99 -15.02
CA GLY A 41 4.04 -2.18 -14.39
C GLY A 41 4.87 -2.67 -13.20
N ASN A 42 6.18 -2.70 -13.32
CA ASN A 42 7.07 -3.12 -12.24
C ASN A 42 7.02 -2.15 -11.04
N THR A 43 6.98 -0.84 -11.30
CA THR A 43 6.84 0.18 -10.25
C THR A 43 5.50 0.04 -9.53
N ALA A 44 4.41 -0.16 -10.24
CA ALA A 44 3.09 -0.37 -9.66
C ALA A 44 3.04 -1.68 -8.83
N ALA A 45 3.61 -2.77 -9.33
CA ALA A 45 3.68 -4.04 -8.60
C ALA A 45 4.48 -3.91 -7.29
N ARG A 46 5.60 -3.20 -7.31
CA ARG A 46 6.40 -2.91 -6.10
C ARG A 46 5.62 -2.08 -5.09
N SER A 47 4.94 -1.03 -5.54
CA SER A 47 4.08 -0.19 -4.68
C SER A 47 2.96 -1.02 -4.03
N ASN A 48 2.28 -1.87 -4.81
CA ASN A 48 1.23 -2.75 -4.30
C ASN A 48 1.75 -3.74 -3.25
N THR A 49 2.90 -4.36 -3.49
CA THR A 49 3.51 -5.27 -2.51
C THR A 49 3.82 -4.54 -1.21
N PHE A 50 4.32 -3.32 -1.30
CA PHE A 50 4.67 -2.53 -0.13
C PHE A 50 3.43 -2.10 0.66
N THR A 51 2.34 -1.66 0.00
CA THR A 51 1.08 -1.33 0.68
C THR A 51 0.46 -2.54 1.38
N VAL A 52 0.55 -3.74 0.80
CA VAL A 52 0.12 -4.98 1.44
C VAL A 52 0.93 -5.26 2.70
N MET A 53 2.25 -5.11 2.66
CA MET A 53 3.12 -5.32 3.82
C MET A 53 2.79 -4.35 4.96
N LEU A 54 2.59 -3.06 4.64
CA LEU A 54 2.20 -2.06 5.63
C LEU A 54 0.82 -2.34 6.26
N ALA A 55 -0.11 -2.84 5.44
CA ALA A 55 -1.44 -3.22 5.91
C ALA A 55 -1.38 -4.47 6.82
N GLN A 56 -0.57 -5.46 6.45
CA GLN A 56 -0.36 -6.67 7.25
C GLN A 56 0.28 -6.35 8.60
N GLN A 57 1.29 -5.49 8.63
CA GLN A 57 1.94 -5.05 9.85
C GLN A 57 0.93 -4.48 10.86
N LYS A 58 0.07 -3.54 10.43
CA LYS A 58 -0.97 -2.98 11.30
C LYS A 58 -2.02 -4.02 11.69
N MET A 59 -2.42 -4.88 10.77
CA MET A 59 -3.38 -5.93 11.06
C MET A 59 -2.86 -6.90 12.13
N GLU A 60 -1.60 -7.31 12.07
CA GLU A 60 -0.98 -8.16 13.07
C GLU A 60 -0.85 -7.45 14.43
N GLN A 61 -0.52 -6.15 14.44
CA GLN A 61 -0.54 -5.34 15.66
C GLN A 61 -1.92 -5.36 16.32
N LEU A 62 -3.00 -5.10 15.58
CA LEU A 62 -4.37 -5.13 16.09
C LEU A 62 -4.79 -6.55 16.55
N ARG A 63 -4.33 -7.57 15.85
CA ARG A 63 -4.61 -8.97 16.20
C ARG A 63 -3.86 -9.43 17.45
N SER A 64 -2.69 -8.87 17.74
CA SER A 64 -1.90 -9.20 18.93
C SER A 64 -2.49 -8.66 20.22
N LEU A 65 -3.31 -7.60 20.17
CA LEU A 65 -3.96 -7.02 21.33
C LEU A 65 -4.86 -8.03 22.06
N THR A 66 -5.00 -7.89 23.35
CA THR A 66 -5.82 -8.77 24.18
C THR A 66 -7.31 -8.55 23.89
N TRP A 67 -8.02 -9.63 23.58
CA TRP A 67 -9.48 -9.69 23.46
C TRP A 67 -9.93 -11.04 24.00
N GLY A 68 -10.26 -11.12 25.30
CA GLY A 68 -10.51 -12.40 25.95
C GLY A 68 -11.24 -12.27 27.27
N PHE A 69 -11.10 -13.29 28.10
CA PHE A 69 -11.57 -13.32 29.46
C PHE A 69 -10.39 -13.56 30.40
N ASP A 70 -10.47 -13.01 31.61
CA ASP A 70 -9.49 -13.29 32.67
C ASP A 70 -9.70 -14.68 33.29
N THR A 71 -8.94 -14.99 34.33
CA THR A 71 -9.01 -16.27 35.07
C THR A 71 -10.33 -16.46 35.81
N VAL A 72 -11.07 -15.38 36.10
CA VAL A 72 -12.39 -15.37 36.77
C VAL A 72 -13.55 -15.29 35.79
N GLY A 73 -13.28 -15.21 34.48
CA GLY A 73 -14.30 -15.15 33.44
C GLY A 73 -14.82 -13.74 33.15
N LEU A 74 -14.14 -12.69 33.63
CA LEU A 74 -14.48 -11.31 33.28
C LEU A 74 -13.84 -10.91 31.94
N PRO A 75 -14.54 -10.11 31.13
CA PRO A 75 -14.01 -9.66 29.84
C PRO A 75 -12.79 -8.74 30.03
N VAL A 76 -11.69 -9.09 29.36
CA VAL A 76 -10.46 -8.29 29.31
C VAL A 76 -10.18 -7.87 27.87
N SER A 77 -9.83 -6.61 27.70
CA SER A 77 -9.51 -6.07 26.38
C SER A 77 -8.58 -4.86 26.47
N ASP A 78 -7.69 -4.78 25.47
CA ASP A 78 -6.76 -3.66 25.31
C ASP A 78 -7.47 -2.51 24.55
N TYR A 79 -8.38 -1.82 25.24
CA TYR A 79 -9.12 -0.70 24.64
C TYR A 79 -8.29 0.57 24.47
N ASN A 80 -7.33 0.81 25.35
CA ASN A 80 -6.58 2.07 25.40
C ASN A 80 -5.09 1.87 25.10
N THR A 81 -4.72 0.72 24.58
CA THR A 81 -3.32 0.45 24.21
C THR A 81 -2.93 1.30 23.00
N ASP A 82 -1.82 2.00 23.09
CA ASP A 82 -1.31 2.77 21.97
C ASP A 82 -1.04 1.85 20.77
N THR A 83 -1.75 2.08 19.69
CA THR A 83 -1.60 1.34 18.43
C THR A 83 -0.87 2.15 17.37
N THR A 84 -0.32 3.31 17.70
CA THR A 84 0.59 3.99 16.79
C THR A 84 1.83 3.15 16.56
N ASP A 85 2.33 3.20 15.36
CA ASP A 85 3.57 2.52 15.00
C ASP A 85 4.75 3.34 15.53
N VAL A 86 5.29 2.92 16.66
CA VAL A 86 6.55 3.45 17.16
C VAL A 86 7.69 2.80 16.37
N GLY A 87 7.87 3.25 15.12
CA GLY A 87 9.02 3.03 14.25
C GLY A 87 10.03 1.96 14.62
N THR A 88 9.61 0.70 14.57
CA THR A 88 10.48 -0.46 14.86
C THR A 88 11.30 -0.92 13.65
N LEU A 89 11.12 -0.30 12.48
CA LEU A 89 11.97 -0.56 11.33
C LEU A 89 13.37 0.02 11.57
N ALA A 90 14.40 -0.78 11.39
CA ALA A 90 15.79 -0.36 11.50
C ALA A 90 16.03 0.87 10.59
N GLY A 91 16.42 1.99 11.19
CA GLY A 91 16.66 3.25 10.48
C GLY A 91 15.54 4.28 10.58
N CYS A 92 14.39 3.96 11.20
CA CYS A 92 13.37 4.94 11.51
C CYS A 92 13.64 5.60 12.87
N THR A 93 13.62 6.92 12.88
CA THR A 93 13.48 7.67 14.13
C THR A 93 11.98 7.92 14.32
N SER A 94 11.38 7.30 15.33
CA SER A 94 9.99 7.55 15.67
C SER A 94 9.82 9.02 16.06
N SER A 95 9.01 9.74 15.33
CA SER A 95 8.60 11.11 15.71
C SER A 95 7.12 11.18 16.09
N GLY A 96 6.44 10.04 16.10
CA GLY A 96 5.01 9.97 16.33
C GLY A 96 4.67 9.92 17.82
N THR A 97 4.08 10.98 18.34
CA THR A 97 3.19 10.90 19.49
C THR A 97 1.79 10.59 18.97
N GLY A 98 1.53 9.34 18.65
CA GLY A 98 0.19 8.94 18.30
C GLY A 98 -0.56 8.47 19.53
N ALA A 99 -1.79 8.86 19.67
CA ALA A 99 -2.71 8.33 20.66
C ALA A 99 -3.53 7.22 20.01
N GLY A 100 -2.94 6.03 19.92
CA GLY A 100 -3.68 4.86 19.51
C GLY A 100 -4.80 4.53 20.50
N THR A 101 -5.90 4.01 19.99
CA THR A 101 -7.09 3.72 20.79
C THR A 101 -7.30 2.22 21.03
N GLY A 102 -6.28 1.43 20.73
CA GLY A 102 -6.33 -0.02 20.94
C GLY A 102 -7.46 -0.69 20.18
N LEU A 103 -8.23 -1.52 20.88
CA LEU A 103 -9.42 -2.20 20.35
C LEU A 103 -10.73 -1.45 20.67
N SER A 104 -10.69 -0.18 21.05
CA SER A 104 -11.89 0.65 21.17
C SER A 104 -12.67 0.67 19.86
N PRO A 105 -14.01 0.68 19.89
CA PRO A 105 -14.78 0.86 18.68
C PRO A 105 -14.46 2.17 17.98
N SER A 106 -14.22 2.11 16.68
CA SER A 106 -13.85 3.28 15.88
C SER A 106 -15.09 4.16 15.58
N PRO A 107 -14.94 5.49 15.46
CA PRO A 107 -15.95 6.35 14.90
C PRO A 107 -16.31 5.94 13.47
N SER A 108 -17.51 6.30 13.02
CA SER A 108 -17.90 6.08 11.62
C SER A 108 -17.01 6.88 10.67
N GLY A 109 -16.66 6.27 9.55
CA GLY A 109 -15.88 6.95 8.49
C GLY A 109 -14.36 6.97 8.68
N THR A 110 -13.79 6.30 9.69
CA THR A 110 -12.33 6.25 9.93
C THR A 110 -11.52 5.73 8.75
N LEU A 111 -12.09 4.90 7.89
CA LEU A 111 -11.41 4.42 6.68
C LEU A 111 -11.42 5.43 5.54
N THR A 112 -12.32 6.42 5.58
CA THR A 112 -12.47 7.45 4.53
C THR A 112 -11.96 8.82 4.94
N GLN A 113 -11.76 9.05 6.23
CA GLN A 113 -11.31 10.30 6.79
C GLN A 113 -10.07 10.09 7.67
N ASN A 114 -9.22 11.12 7.78
CA ASN A 114 -8.11 11.11 8.72
C ASN A 114 -8.65 11.42 10.11
N THR A 115 -8.81 10.39 10.92
CA THR A 115 -9.31 10.49 12.28
C THR A 115 -8.15 10.25 13.24
N ASP A 116 -7.91 11.17 14.15
CA ASP A 116 -6.86 11.03 15.16
C ASP A 116 -7.05 9.75 15.99
N GLY A 117 -5.95 9.04 16.25
CA GLY A 117 -5.95 7.70 16.87
C GLY A 117 -6.31 6.53 15.94
N TRP A 118 -6.70 6.79 14.68
CA TRP A 118 -7.12 5.79 13.69
C TRP A 118 -6.41 5.94 12.35
N VAL A 119 -5.35 6.73 12.31
CA VAL A 119 -4.55 6.98 11.12
C VAL A 119 -3.07 7.09 11.46
N ASP A 120 -2.22 6.47 10.63
CA ASP A 120 -0.77 6.66 10.62
C ASP A 120 -0.35 7.24 9.27
N TYR A 121 0.64 8.12 9.30
CA TYR A 121 1.29 8.66 8.11
C TYR A 121 2.68 8.09 7.98
N LEU A 122 2.96 7.47 6.86
CA LEU A 122 4.20 6.76 6.62
C LEU A 122 4.97 7.40 5.46
N ASP A 123 6.29 7.44 5.59
CA ASP A 123 7.17 7.89 4.52
C ASP A 123 7.36 6.83 3.42
N LEU A 124 8.25 7.08 2.47
CA LEU A 124 8.57 6.14 1.38
C LEU A 124 9.15 4.81 1.88
N ASN A 125 9.80 4.81 3.03
CA ASN A 125 10.44 3.64 3.63
C ASN A 125 9.50 2.91 4.61
N GLY A 126 8.31 3.45 4.88
CA GLY A 126 7.37 2.93 5.85
C GLY A 126 7.64 3.39 7.28
N CYS A 127 8.50 4.41 7.46
CA CYS A 127 8.72 5.02 8.76
C CYS A 127 7.52 5.87 9.15
N ASP A 128 7.11 5.77 10.42
CA ASP A 128 6.00 6.54 10.94
C ASP A 128 6.37 8.03 11.11
N LEU A 129 5.52 8.89 10.60
CA LEU A 129 5.61 10.35 10.70
C LEU A 129 4.60 10.93 11.71
N GLY A 130 3.82 10.06 12.38
CA GLY A 130 2.78 10.41 13.32
C GLY A 130 1.37 10.18 12.80
N GLY A 131 0.38 10.53 13.64
CA GLY A 131 -1.06 10.46 13.35
C GLY A 131 -1.70 11.83 13.31
N GLY A 132 -3.04 11.88 13.33
CA GLY A 132 -3.82 13.10 13.42
C GLY A 132 -4.61 13.45 12.15
N GLY A 133 -5.37 14.54 12.20
CA GLY A 133 -6.28 14.93 11.11
C GLY A 133 -5.60 15.40 9.83
N THR A 134 -4.33 15.83 9.90
CA THR A 134 -3.60 16.40 8.75
C THR A 134 -2.30 15.66 8.54
N ALA A 135 -2.06 15.22 7.30
CA ALA A 135 -0.86 14.50 6.94
C ALA A 135 0.38 15.42 6.97
N PRO A 136 1.44 15.05 7.72
CA PRO A 136 2.68 15.81 7.75
C PRO A 136 3.40 15.82 6.41
N GLN A 137 4.37 16.73 6.28
CA GLN A 137 5.22 16.75 5.08
C GLN A 137 6.07 15.48 5.00
N GLY A 138 6.28 14.96 3.80
CA GLY A 138 7.01 13.69 3.58
C GLY A 138 6.13 12.44 3.59
N THR A 139 4.85 12.55 3.93
CA THR A 139 3.92 11.43 3.88
C THR A 139 3.79 10.87 2.46
N THR A 140 4.06 9.60 2.32
CA THR A 140 3.89 8.84 1.07
C THR A 140 2.69 7.90 1.14
N TYR A 141 2.48 7.27 2.29
CA TYR A 141 1.37 6.35 2.52
C TYR A 141 0.53 6.82 3.70
N ILE A 142 -0.78 6.65 3.57
CA ILE A 142 -1.76 6.90 4.63
C ILE A 142 -2.36 5.55 5.00
N ARG A 143 -2.18 5.13 6.24
CA ARG A 143 -2.68 3.88 6.79
C ARG A 143 -3.79 4.20 7.78
N ARG A 144 -5.02 3.79 7.45
CA ARG A 144 -6.21 3.97 8.30
C ARG A 144 -6.70 2.61 8.76
N TRP A 145 -7.33 2.56 9.92
CA TRP A 145 -7.95 1.33 10.38
C TRP A 145 -9.29 1.61 11.07
N SER A 146 -10.12 0.58 11.14
CA SER A 146 -11.34 0.58 11.94
C SER A 146 -11.45 -0.69 12.78
N VAL A 147 -12.08 -0.53 13.94
CA VAL A 147 -12.46 -1.61 14.85
C VAL A 147 -13.95 -1.49 15.05
N GLU A 148 -14.71 -2.43 14.53
CA GLU A 148 -16.16 -2.40 14.56
C GLU A 148 -16.71 -3.65 15.26
N PRO A 149 -17.52 -3.49 16.34
CA PRO A 149 -18.23 -4.63 16.93
C PRO A 149 -19.17 -5.25 15.91
N LEU A 150 -19.15 -6.59 15.81
CA LEU A 150 -20.09 -7.29 14.93
C LEU A 150 -21.52 -7.12 15.43
N PRO A 151 -22.47 -6.58 14.63
CA PRO A 151 -23.82 -6.25 15.10
C PRO A 151 -24.58 -7.43 15.71
N THR A 152 -24.34 -8.64 15.23
CA THR A 152 -24.98 -9.87 15.72
C THR A 152 -24.35 -10.41 17.00
N ASN A 153 -23.11 -10.00 17.34
CA ASN A 153 -22.40 -10.44 18.55
C ASN A 153 -21.37 -9.37 19.00
N PRO A 154 -21.81 -8.18 19.38
CA PRO A 154 -20.96 -7.01 19.59
C PRO A 154 -20.00 -7.17 20.77
N ASN A 155 -20.35 -7.98 21.77
CA ASN A 155 -19.53 -8.16 22.97
C ASN A 155 -18.38 -9.15 22.78
N ASN A 156 -18.47 -10.04 21.78
CA ASN A 156 -17.51 -11.14 21.63
C ASN A 156 -16.80 -11.15 20.29
N THR A 157 -17.22 -10.33 19.32
CA THR A 157 -16.65 -10.36 17.98
C THR A 157 -16.40 -8.94 17.45
N LEU A 158 -15.18 -8.70 17.00
CA LEU A 158 -14.75 -7.47 16.37
C LEU A 158 -14.39 -7.71 14.91
N ILE A 159 -14.76 -6.79 14.05
CA ILE A 159 -14.31 -6.69 12.68
C ILE A 159 -13.17 -5.68 12.66
N LEU A 160 -11.99 -6.11 12.26
CA LEU A 160 -10.82 -5.28 12.10
C LEU A 160 -10.62 -5.01 10.61
N GLN A 161 -10.46 -3.76 10.24
CA GLN A 161 -10.19 -3.37 8.86
C GLN A 161 -8.98 -2.44 8.83
N VAL A 162 -8.10 -2.65 7.87
CA VAL A 162 -6.94 -1.78 7.63
C VAL A 162 -6.94 -1.38 6.17
N LEU A 163 -6.80 -0.10 5.90
CA LEU A 163 -6.73 0.50 4.57
C LEU A 163 -5.43 1.26 4.44
N VAL A 164 -4.63 0.92 3.43
CA VAL A 164 -3.42 1.66 3.08
C VAL A 164 -3.59 2.25 1.69
N THR A 165 -3.38 3.57 1.57
CA THR A 165 -3.46 4.30 0.33
C THR A 165 -2.19 5.12 0.11
N LYS A 166 -1.79 5.31 -1.15
CA LYS A 166 -0.69 6.21 -1.49
C LYS A 166 -1.22 7.63 -1.62
N ARG A 167 -0.57 8.59 -0.96
CA ARG A 167 -1.02 9.98 -0.91
C ARG A 167 -1.14 10.65 -2.27
N THR A 168 -0.28 10.30 -3.24
CA THR A 168 -0.34 10.82 -4.61
C THR A 168 -1.63 10.51 -5.35
N ASN A 169 -2.31 9.43 -4.95
CA ASN A 169 -3.52 8.93 -5.59
C ASN A 169 -4.79 9.43 -4.90
N ARG A 170 -4.68 9.80 -3.63
CA ARG A 170 -5.76 10.38 -2.83
C ARG A 170 -5.25 11.53 -1.99
N GLY A 171 -5.95 12.65 -2.00
CA GLY A 171 -5.67 13.79 -1.12
C GLY A 171 -5.89 13.45 0.36
N ASP A 172 -5.63 14.40 1.24
CA ASP A 172 -5.75 14.24 2.69
C ASP A 172 -7.20 13.99 3.14
N ALA A 173 -8.17 14.47 2.38
CA ALA A 173 -9.59 14.24 2.59
C ALA A 173 -10.12 13.34 1.47
N ASP A 174 -10.46 12.12 1.82
CA ASP A 174 -11.11 11.22 0.91
C ASP A 174 -12.61 11.46 0.94
N ALA A 175 -13.06 12.42 0.16
CA ALA A 175 -14.46 12.75 0.05
C ALA A 175 -15.25 11.61 -0.60
N GLY A 176 -15.59 10.58 0.17
CA GLY A 176 -16.65 9.65 -0.15
C GLY A 176 -16.51 8.82 -1.44
N ASN A 177 -15.34 8.81 -2.08
CA ASN A 177 -15.16 8.08 -3.31
C ASN A 177 -14.84 6.61 -3.04
N VAL A 178 -15.81 5.73 -3.27
CA VAL A 178 -15.77 4.29 -3.00
C VAL A 178 -14.96 3.51 -4.04
N ALA A 179 -14.49 4.17 -5.10
CA ALA A 179 -13.73 3.52 -6.15
C ALA A 179 -12.34 3.10 -5.64
N ARG A 180 -12.03 1.82 -5.75
CA ARG A 180 -10.71 1.27 -5.45
C ARG A 180 -9.66 1.88 -6.35
N LEU A 181 -8.60 2.41 -5.74
CA LEU A 181 -7.44 2.89 -6.47
C LEU A 181 -6.47 1.75 -6.78
N PRO A 182 -5.72 1.83 -7.88
CA PRO A 182 -4.78 0.76 -8.28
C PRO A 182 -3.71 0.43 -7.23
N GLU A 183 -3.38 1.36 -6.34
CA GLU A 183 -2.35 1.20 -5.30
C GLU A 183 -2.95 1.23 -3.88
N GLU A 184 -4.20 0.80 -3.76
CA GLU A 184 -4.93 0.71 -2.50
C GLU A 184 -4.98 -0.74 -2.02
N THR A 185 -4.63 -0.95 -0.75
CA THR A 185 -4.75 -2.25 -0.09
C THR A 185 -5.71 -2.16 1.08
N ARG A 186 -6.73 -3.00 1.08
CA ARG A 186 -7.66 -3.18 2.19
C ARG A 186 -7.60 -4.60 2.71
N LEU A 187 -7.31 -4.75 4.00
CA LEU A 187 -7.38 -6.03 4.70
C LEU A 187 -8.54 -6.01 5.68
N MET A 188 -9.17 -7.16 5.84
CA MET A 188 -10.23 -7.37 6.82
C MET A 188 -9.92 -8.64 7.61
N SER A 189 -10.15 -8.60 8.92
CA SER A 189 -10.03 -9.74 9.82
C SER A 189 -11.14 -9.73 10.84
N VAL A 190 -11.51 -10.90 11.34
CA VAL A 190 -12.46 -11.04 12.44
C VAL A 190 -11.69 -11.51 13.67
N LYS A 191 -11.91 -10.84 14.80
CA LYS A 191 -11.32 -11.17 16.10
C LYS A 191 -12.42 -11.58 17.06
N THR A 192 -12.40 -12.84 17.46
CA THR A 192 -13.35 -13.35 18.46
C THR A 192 -12.71 -13.34 19.84
N ARG A 193 -13.52 -13.10 20.87
CA ARG A 193 -13.05 -13.15 22.26
C ARG A 193 -12.64 -14.59 22.57
N LYS A 194 -11.41 -14.77 23.08
CA LYS A 194 -10.94 -16.10 23.47
C LYS A 194 -11.80 -16.60 24.63
N SER A 195 -12.48 -17.74 24.43
CA SER A 195 -13.04 -18.51 25.54
C SER A 195 -11.92 -19.07 26.42
N LYS A 196 -12.17 -19.23 27.67
CA LYS A 196 -11.30 -19.93 28.62
C LYS A 196 -11.12 -21.38 28.22
#